data_6e6ebdbd53d119b44893dbd01121b525
#
_entry.id   6e6ebdbd53d119b44893dbd01121b525
#
_cell.length_a   1.000
_cell.length_b   1.000
_cell.length_c   1.000
_cell.angle_alpha   90.00
_cell.angle_beta   90.00
_cell.angle_gamma   90.00
#
_symmetry.space_group_name_H-M   'P 1'
#
loop_
_entity.id
_entity.type
_entity.pdbx_description
1 polymer ?
#
loop_
_entity_poly.entity_id
_entity_poly.type
_entity_poly.pdbx_seq_one_letter_code
_entity_poly.pdbx_strand_id
1 'polypeptide(L)'
;MQNSLSKEALTALVVARLREWEDQDDSKLRPQRLRELEALLDGTNMLEIVQELPPDLMGYAFALPSLRQKLMADPKAALDWMSSHTNISETHLLTLLHDWGQANRDEMRLHLASLSEGEWKQKVMAAASDEALSSDPAEAVTWAAQMNPGGRQTRLLEMAAADWVRRDPDTAAEWVGRMNDPVLREQLAGALAVGYADIDPAQAAASVMQSFPPGEVLNRSVAEIAWVWAVQEPATAMAWVAQFPDGQARQMALGNVMNVWGNRDQAAAMAWIEGLPAGSLQTEAAADLLTALPASESSAP
;
A
#
# COMPACT_ATOMS: atom_id res chain seq x y z
N MET A 1 52.27 -1.37 3.60
CA MET A 1 51.91 -0.23 2.74
C MET A 1 50.69 -0.62 1.98
N GLN A 2 49.49 -0.28 2.49
CA GLN A 2 48.25 -0.43 1.76
C GLN A 2 48.24 0.72 0.70
N ASN A 3 48.33 0.36 -0.56
CA ASN A 3 48.09 1.28 -1.67
C ASN A 3 46.60 1.64 -1.57
N SER A 4 46.29 2.78 -0.95
CA SER A 4 44.91 3.27 -0.94
C SER A 4 44.56 3.65 -2.40
N LEU A 5 43.66 2.89 -3.02
CA LEU A 5 43.07 3.24 -4.31
C LEU A 5 42.49 4.66 -4.22
N SER A 6 42.55 5.41 -5.32
CA SER A 6 41.79 6.67 -5.36
C SER A 6 40.30 6.41 -5.25
N LYS A 7 39.53 7.41 -4.85
CA LYS A 7 38.05 7.32 -4.76
C LYS A 7 37.46 6.80 -6.06
N GLU A 8 37.88 7.36 -7.20
CA GLU A 8 37.39 7.01 -8.53
C GLU A 8 37.73 5.55 -8.90
N ALA A 9 38.96 5.09 -8.56
CA ALA A 9 39.38 3.72 -8.83
C ALA A 9 38.59 2.72 -7.95
N LEU A 10 38.32 3.08 -6.69
CA LEU A 10 37.54 2.26 -5.77
C LEU A 10 36.07 2.21 -6.19
N THR A 11 35.47 3.35 -6.56
CA THR A 11 34.09 3.39 -7.08
C THR A 11 33.96 2.52 -8.34
N ALA A 12 34.90 2.64 -9.28
CA ALA A 12 34.90 1.81 -10.50
C ALA A 12 35.00 0.31 -10.19
N LEU A 13 35.84 -0.06 -9.21
CA LEU A 13 35.97 -1.45 -8.76
C LEU A 13 34.67 -1.97 -8.12
N VAL A 14 34.03 -1.17 -7.27
CA VAL A 14 32.74 -1.52 -6.65
C VAL A 14 31.66 -1.71 -7.71
N VAL A 15 31.52 -0.77 -8.65
CA VAL A 15 30.56 -0.87 -9.76
C VAL A 15 30.81 -2.13 -10.59
N ALA A 16 32.06 -2.38 -11.00
CA ALA A 16 32.40 -3.57 -11.78
C ALA A 16 32.04 -4.87 -11.04
N ARG A 17 32.30 -4.93 -9.72
CA ARG A 17 31.97 -6.10 -8.90
C ARG A 17 30.46 -6.29 -8.75
N LEU A 18 29.71 -5.21 -8.55
CA LEU A 18 28.23 -5.27 -8.45
C LEU A 18 27.61 -5.72 -9.78
N ARG A 19 28.09 -5.24 -10.92
CA ARG A 19 27.64 -5.70 -12.25
C ARG A 19 27.92 -7.16 -12.51
N GLU A 20 29.10 -7.65 -12.13
CA GLU A 20 29.44 -9.09 -12.21
C GLU A 20 28.44 -9.94 -11.39
N TRP A 21 27.94 -9.41 -10.28
CA TRP A 21 26.99 -10.12 -9.44
C TRP A 21 25.56 -10.09 -9.97
N GLU A 22 25.14 -9.04 -10.68
CA GLU A 22 23.84 -9.00 -11.35
C GLU A 22 23.73 -10.06 -12.44
N ASP A 23 24.79 -10.27 -13.20
CA ASP A 23 24.83 -11.28 -14.27
C ASP A 23 24.79 -12.73 -13.74
N GLN A 24 25.07 -12.92 -12.45
CA GLN A 24 25.09 -14.22 -11.78
C GLN A 24 23.95 -14.32 -10.75
N ASP A 25 22.77 -14.66 -11.17
CA ASP A 25 21.56 -14.79 -10.30
C ASP A 25 21.68 -16.00 -9.33
N ASP A 26 22.58 -15.90 -8.34
CA ASP A 26 22.71 -16.86 -7.26
C ASP A 26 22.48 -16.22 -5.89
N SER A 27 21.24 -16.32 -5.43
CA SER A 27 20.80 -15.79 -4.12
C SER A 27 21.57 -16.39 -2.93
N LYS A 28 22.15 -17.60 -3.08
CA LYS A 28 22.96 -18.25 -2.03
C LYS A 28 24.30 -17.56 -1.79
N LEU A 29 24.84 -16.89 -2.78
CA LEU A 29 26.08 -16.14 -2.68
C LEU A 29 25.91 -14.73 -2.10
N ARG A 30 24.68 -14.24 -1.93
CA ARG A 30 24.38 -12.88 -1.45
C ARG A 30 25.11 -12.52 -0.14
N PRO A 31 25.13 -13.36 0.91
CA PRO A 31 25.85 -13.03 2.16
C PRO A 31 27.36 -12.93 1.99
N GLN A 32 27.96 -13.75 1.12
CA GLN A 32 29.39 -13.69 0.82
C GLN A 32 29.72 -12.41 0.06
N ARG A 33 28.93 -12.07 -0.97
CA ARG A 33 29.09 -10.87 -1.79
C ARG A 33 29.01 -9.58 -0.95
N LEU A 34 28.07 -9.51 -0.02
CA LEU A 34 27.97 -8.36 0.89
C LEU A 34 29.24 -8.23 1.76
N ARG A 35 29.79 -9.32 2.28
CA ARG A 35 31.07 -9.30 3.04
C ARG A 35 32.25 -8.84 2.18
N GLU A 36 32.32 -9.26 0.94
CA GLU A 36 33.35 -8.81 0.00
C GLU A 36 33.23 -7.30 -0.26
N LEU A 37 32.01 -6.78 -0.43
CA LEU A 37 31.76 -5.36 -0.61
C LEU A 37 32.11 -4.55 0.65
N GLU A 38 31.75 -5.02 1.83
CA GLU A 38 32.16 -4.41 3.11
C GLU A 38 33.67 -4.33 3.24
N ALA A 39 34.38 -5.41 2.91
CA ALA A 39 35.84 -5.44 2.97
C ALA A 39 36.51 -4.48 1.98
N LEU A 40 35.90 -4.24 0.81
CA LEU A 40 36.37 -3.23 -0.17
C LEU A 40 36.16 -1.81 0.34
N LEU A 41 35.09 -1.58 1.08
CA LEU A 41 34.70 -0.25 1.59
C LEU A 41 35.25 0.05 2.97
N ASP A 42 35.87 -0.93 3.64
CA ASP A 42 36.45 -0.76 4.98
C ASP A 42 37.56 0.31 5.00
N GLY A 43 37.50 1.19 5.99
CA GLY A 43 38.45 2.30 6.13
C GLY A 43 38.28 3.43 5.14
N THR A 44 37.22 3.42 4.29
CA THR A 44 36.93 4.46 3.29
C THR A 44 35.79 5.38 3.74
N ASN A 45 35.65 6.53 3.05
CA ASN A 45 34.43 7.33 3.18
C ASN A 45 33.32 6.72 2.33
N MET A 46 32.66 5.69 2.89
CA MET A 46 31.63 4.90 2.23
C MET A 46 30.51 5.74 1.60
N LEU A 47 30.08 6.81 2.26
CA LEU A 47 29.02 7.70 1.72
C LEU A 47 29.44 8.39 0.43
N GLU A 48 30.72 8.77 0.30
CA GLU A 48 31.24 9.36 -0.94
C GLU A 48 31.33 8.38 -2.11
N ILE A 49 31.45 7.10 -1.84
CA ILE A 49 31.48 6.05 -2.86
C ILE A 49 30.03 5.69 -3.24
N VAL A 50 29.18 5.51 -2.24
CA VAL A 50 27.77 5.14 -2.44
C VAL A 50 27.02 6.19 -3.28
N GLN A 51 27.28 7.47 -3.09
CA GLN A 51 26.64 8.54 -3.87
C GLN A 51 26.99 8.52 -5.38
N GLU A 52 28.11 7.92 -5.75
CA GLU A 52 28.55 7.79 -7.14
C GLU A 52 28.04 6.50 -7.80
N LEU A 53 27.37 5.62 -7.04
CA LEU A 53 26.84 4.38 -7.60
C LEU A 53 25.67 4.66 -8.56
N PRO A 54 25.55 3.91 -9.65
CA PRO A 54 24.34 3.88 -10.46
C PRO A 54 23.09 3.57 -9.63
N PRO A 55 21.91 4.17 -9.94
CA PRO A 55 20.68 3.99 -9.18
C PRO A 55 20.25 2.52 -8.98
N ASP A 56 20.43 1.70 -10.00
CA ASP A 56 20.12 0.26 -10.01
C ASP A 56 21.02 -0.55 -9.05
N LEU A 57 22.24 -0.10 -8.79
CA LEU A 57 23.20 -0.75 -7.87
C LEU A 57 23.08 -0.26 -6.43
N MET A 58 22.34 0.80 -6.18
CA MET A 58 22.22 1.43 -4.85
C MET A 58 21.63 0.46 -3.81
N GLY A 59 20.74 -0.44 -4.22
CA GLY A 59 20.13 -1.45 -3.34
C GLY A 59 21.15 -2.37 -2.66
N TYR A 60 22.27 -2.66 -3.32
CA TYR A 60 23.34 -3.46 -2.71
C TYR A 60 24.06 -2.69 -1.58
N ALA A 61 24.31 -1.39 -1.77
CA ALA A 61 24.92 -0.55 -0.76
C ALA A 61 24.05 -0.44 0.49
N PHE A 62 22.73 -0.19 0.32
CA PHE A 62 21.78 -0.13 1.43
C PHE A 62 21.56 -1.48 2.14
N ALA A 63 21.95 -2.58 1.53
CA ALA A 63 21.97 -3.89 2.18
C ALA A 63 23.18 -4.11 3.10
N LEU A 64 24.19 -3.21 3.07
CA LEU A 64 25.40 -3.32 3.90
C LEU A 64 25.11 -2.93 5.36
N PRO A 65 25.38 -3.79 6.33
CA PRO A 65 25.25 -3.45 7.75
C PRO A 65 26.08 -2.23 8.16
N SER A 66 27.31 -2.10 7.64
CA SER A 66 28.20 -0.97 7.93
C SER A 66 27.64 0.37 7.42
N LEU A 67 27.01 0.41 6.24
CA LEU A 67 26.35 1.62 5.76
C LEU A 67 25.13 1.96 6.61
N ARG A 68 24.29 0.96 6.92
CA ARG A 68 23.13 1.16 7.80
C ARG A 68 23.55 1.70 9.17
N GLN A 69 24.58 1.13 9.77
CA GLN A 69 25.13 1.62 11.04
C GLN A 69 25.58 3.07 10.93
N LYS A 70 26.23 3.44 9.83
CA LYS A 70 26.71 4.80 9.60
C LYS A 70 25.57 5.82 9.41
N LEU A 71 24.52 5.44 8.66
CA LEU A 71 23.32 6.25 8.49
C LEU A 71 22.58 6.40 9.82
N MET A 72 22.51 5.35 10.63
CA MET A 72 21.84 5.34 11.93
C MET A 72 22.66 6.01 13.06
N ALA A 73 23.93 6.32 12.85
CA ALA A 73 24.70 7.14 13.79
C ALA A 73 24.19 8.60 13.84
N ASP A 74 23.68 9.12 12.70
CA ASP A 74 22.99 10.41 12.62
C ASP A 74 21.93 10.33 11.52
N PRO A 75 20.70 9.84 11.84
CA PRO A 75 19.67 9.64 10.84
C PRO A 75 19.11 10.95 10.27
N LYS A 76 19.23 12.07 10.99
CA LYS A 76 18.87 13.40 10.47
C LYS A 76 19.81 13.82 9.35
N ALA A 77 21.11 13.75 9.61
CA ALA A 77 22.13 14.01 8.60
C ALA A 77 22.04 13.04 7.43
N ALA A 78 21.67 11.77 7.67
CA ALA A 78 21.41 10.78 6.63
C ALA A 78 20.23 11.18 5.73
N LEU A 79 19.13 11.64 6.30
CA LEU A 79 17.96 12.11 5.55
C LEU A 79 18.29 13.38 4.73
N ASP A 80 19.04 14.31 5.30
CA ASP A 80 19.52 15.52 4.61
C ASP A 80 20.47 15.15 3.44
N TRP A 81 21.38 14.20 3.66
CA TRP A 81 22.23 13.68 2.62
C TRP A 81 21.40 13.04 1.48
N MET A 82 20.39 12.22 1.81
CA MET A 82 19.49 11.63 0.83
C MET A 82 18.76 12.68 -0.01
N SER A 83 18.38 13.82 0.58
CA SER A 83 17.65 14.88 -0.11
C SER A 83 18.42 15.49 -1.28
N SER A 84 19.76 15.47 -1.21
CA SER A 84 20.66 16.03 -2.21
C SER A 84 21.04 15.05 -3.33
N HIS A 85 20.53 13.79 -3.28
CA HIS A 85 20.90 12.74 -4.22
C HIS A 85 19.69 12.20 -4.98
N THR A 86 19.71 12.34 -6.30
CA THR A 86 18.58 11.95 -7.19
C THR A 86 18.42 10.44 -7.35
N ASN A 87 19.45 9.66 -7.07
CA ASN A 87 19.46 8.20 -7.16
C ASN A 87 18.88 7.49 -5.93
N ILE A 88 18.43 8.23 -4.92
CA ILE A 88 17.74 7.66 -3.75
C ILE A 88 16.31 7.29 -4.08
N SER A 89 16.01 5.99 -4.03
CA SER A 89 14.65 5.47 -4.21
C SER A 89 13.83 5.56 -2.93
N GLU A 90 12.52 5.37 -3.07
CA GLU A 90 11.61 5.29 -1.92
C GLU A 90 11.94 4.12 -0.99
N THR A 91 12.36 2.98 -1.54
CA THR A 91 12.79 1.81 -0.75
C THR A 91 13.96 2.14 0.20
N HIS A 92 14.90 3.00 -0.24
CA HIS A 92 16.00 3.43 0.61
C HIS A 92 15.50 4.31 1.77
N LEU A 93 14.52 5.19 1.51
CA LEU A 93 13.86 5.97 2.56
C LEU A 93 13.12 5.07 3.55
N LEU A 94 12.35 4.10 3.06
CA LEU A 94 11.65 3.13 3.91
C LEU A 94 12.63 2.41 4.86
N THR A 95 13.79 1.99 4.35
CA THR A 95 14.81 1.32 5.17
C THR A 95 15.33 2.25 6.28
N LEU A 96 15.68 3.50 5.95
CA LEU A 96 16.14 4.47 6.95
C LEU A 96 15.06 4.77 7.99
N LEU A 97 13.84 5.06 7.54
CA LEU A 97 12.72 5.41 8.41
C LEU A 97 12.34 4.24 9.33
N HIS A 98 12.35 3.02 8.80
CA HIS A 98 12.12 1.82 9.60
C HIS A 98 13.16 1.67 10.72
N ASP A 99 14.44 1.72 10.36
CA ASP A 99 15.52 1.58 11.34
C ASP A 99 15.50 2.71 12.39
N TRP A 100 15.24 3.95 11.94
CA TRP A 100 15.14 5.11 12.83
C TRP A 100 13.92 5.02 13.75
N GLY A 101 12.76 4.65 13.20
CA GLY A 101 11.54 4.45 13.97
C GLY A 101 11.67 3.37 15.04
N GLN A 102 12.40 2.28 14.74
CA GLN A 102 12.72 1.24 15.74
C GLN A 102 13.66 1.75 16.84
N ALA A 103 14.62 2.61 16.49
CA ALA A 103 15.59 3.14 17.43
C ALA A 103 15.03 4.29 18.28
N ASN A 104 14.34 5.25 17.66
CA ASN A 104 13.78 6.44 18.33
C ASN A 104 12.65 7.07 17.51
N ARG A 105 11.44 6.53 17.67
CA ARG A 105 10.25 6.98 16.91
C ARG A 105 9.86 8.43 17.17
N ASP A 106 9.97 8.89 18.41
CA ASP A 106 9.60 10.27 18.77
C ASP A 106 10.54 11.27 18.14
N GLU A 107 11.84 11.00 18.14
CA GLU A 107 12.82 11.86 17.47
C GLU A 107 12.57 11.91 15.95
N MET A 108 12.30 10.77 15.33
CA MET A 108 11.93 10.69 13.92
C MET A 108 10.70 11.55 13.63
N ARG A 109 9.62 11.39 14.40
CA ARG A 109 8.38 12.18 14.27
C ARG A 109 8.62 13.69 14.32
N LEU A 110 9.36 14.14 15.32
CA LEU A 110 9.69 15.56 15.49
C LEU A 110 10.48 16.10 14.31
N HIS A 111 11.46 15.36 13.83
CA HIS A 111 12.27 15.79 12.70
C HIS A 111 11.46 15.82 11.39
N LEU A 112 10.69 14.77 11.09
CA LEU A 112 9.86 14.72 9.88
C LEU A 112 8.83 15.84 9.85
N ALA A 113 8.21 16.17 10.99
CA ALA A 113 7.28 17.29 11.10
C ALA A 113 7.94 18.66 10.83
N SER A 114 9.26 18.79 11.03
CA SER A 114 10.02 20.03 10.81
C SER A 114 10.51 20.22 9.36
N LEU A 115 10.32 19.23 8.49
CA LEU A 115 10.78 19.31 7.10
C LEU A 115 10.11 20.46 6.35
N SER A 116 10.92 21.22 5.59
CA SER A 116 10.44 22.29 4.74
C SER A 116 9.54 21.77 3.60
N GLU A 117 8.53 22.58 3.25
CA GLU A 117 7.63 22.22 2.15
C GLU A 117 8.40 22.04 0.84
N GLY A 118 8.03 21.02 0.05
CA GLY A 118 8.66 20.69 -1.23
C GLY A 118 8.51 19.23 -1.61
N GLU A 119 9.01 18.86 -2.79
CA GLU A 119 8.93 17.49 -3.32
C GLU A 119 9.60 16.47 -2.40
N TRP A 120 10.70 16.86 -1.75
CA TRP A 120 11.39 15.97 -0.81
C TRP A 120 10.50 15.61 0.38
N LYS A 121 9.86 16.60 1.01
CA LYS A 121 8.90 16.34 2.09
C LYS A 121 7.79 15.40 1.63
N GLN A 122 7.23 15.60 0.43
CA GLN A 122 6.19 14.73 -0.10
C GLN A 122 6.67 13.27 -0.24
N LYS A 123 7.89 13.08 -0.72
CA LYS A 123 8.51 11.76 -0.85
C LYS A 123 8.73 11.10 0.52
N VAL A 124 9.21 11.87 1.49
CA VAL A 124 9.44 11.38 2.87
C VAL A 124 8.12 11.06 3.57
N MET A 125 7.09 11.92 3.46
CA MET A 125 5.78 11.66 4.07
C MET A 125 5.11 10.41 3.51
N ALA A 126 5.24 10.19 2.20
CA ALA A 126 4.73 8.97 1.57
C ALA A 126 5.45 7.72 2.10
N ALA A 127 6.78 7.75 2.16
CA ALA A 127 7.56 6.63 2.69
C ALA A 127 7.29 6.39 4.19
N ALA A 128 7.12 7.45 4.99
CA ALA A 128 6.77 7.34 6.40
C ALA A 128 5.36 6.76 6.61
N SER A 129 4.41 7.13 5.76
CA SER A 129 3.07 6.55 5.77
C SER A 129 3.10 5.06 5.42
N ASP A 130 3.82 4.67 4.36
CA ASP A 130 3.96 3.28 3.93
C ASP A 130 4.68 2.43 5.01
N GLU A 131 5.71 2.98 5.68
CA GLU A 131 6.39 2.29 6.79
C GLU A 131 5.44 2.02 7.96
N ALA A 132 4.63 3.02 8.32
CA ALA A 132 3.74 2.93 9.48
C ALA A 132 2.50 2.05 9.23
N LEU A 133 2.08 1.81 7.96
CA LEU A 133 0.83 1.11 7.63
C LEU A 133 0.63 -0.19 8.41
N SER A 134 1.67 -1.03 8.49
CA SER A 134 1.55 -2.35 9.12
C SER A 134 1.66 -2.31 10.65
N SER A 135 2.32 -1.31 11.22
CA SER A 135 2.63 -1.22 12.65
C SER A 135 1.69 -0.29 13.41
N ASP A 136 1.44 0.91 12.85
CA ASP A 136 0.64 1.99 13.46
C ASP A 136 -0.13 2.74 12.36
N PRO A 137 -1.32 2.24 11.95
CA PRO A 137 -2.09 2.88 10.90
C PRO A 137 -2.58 4.30 11.27
N ALA A 138 -2.70 4.64 12.55
CA ALA A 138 -3.00 6.00 12.99
C ALA A 138 -1.84 6.96 12.67
N GLU A 139 -0.59 6.49 12.84
CA GLU A 139 0.59 7.23 12.42
C GLU A 139 0.67 7.34 10.89
N ALA A 140 0.39 6.24 10.16
CA ALA A 140 0.35 6.25 8.70
C ALA A 140 -0.61 7.31 8.16
N VAL A 141 -1.82 7.41 8.71
CA VAL A 141 -2.80 8.44 8.40
C VAL A 141 -2.25 9.84 8.70
N THR A 142 -1.56 10.01 9.82
CA THR A 142 -0.97 11.30 10.22
C THR A 142 0.07 11.80 9.22
N TRP A 143 0.91 10.90 8.69
CA TRP A 143 1.89 11.24 7.66
C TRP A 143 1.23 11.50 6.30
N ALA A 144 0.32 10.64 5.87
CA ALA A 144 -0.40 10.83 4.61
C ALA A 144 -1.20 12.16 4.60
N ALA A 145 -1.79 12.56 5.72
CA ALA A 145 -2.54 13.81 5.83
C ALA A 145 -1.68 15.08 5.61
N GLN A 146 -0.35 14.98 5.80
CA GLN A 146 0.58 16.08 5.55
C GLN A 146 1.05 16.17 4.10
N MET A 147 0.67 15.21 3.25
CA MET A 147 0.99 15.24 1.82
C MET A 147 0.12 16.26 1.09
N ASN A 148 0.59 16.70 -0.08
CA ASN A 148 -0.22 17.49 -0.98
C ASN A 148 -1.44 16.68 -1.48
N PRO A 149 -2.61 17.33 -1.61
CA PRO A 149 -3.79 16.69 -2.15
C PRO A 149 -3.52 16.04 -3.51
N GLY A 150 -3.95 14.77 -3.67
CA GLY A 150 -3.78 14.01 -4.90
C GLY A 150 -4.01 12.51 -4.71
N GLY A 151 -4.05 11.77 -5.82
CA GLY A 151 -4.40 10.35 -5.82
C GLY A 151 -3.49 9.47 -4.93
N ARG A 152 -2.22 9.85 -4.76
CA ARG A 152 -1.32 9.10 -3.87
C ARG A 152 -1.68 9.33 -2.39
N GLN A 153 -1.91 10.58 -1.99
CA GLN A 153 -2.35 10.92 -0.64
C GLN A 153 -3.65 10.18 -0.32
N THR A 154 -4.65 10.31 -1.18
CA THR A 154 -5.96 9.70 -0.99
C THR A 154 -5.84 8.19 -0.78
N ARG A 155 -5.08 7.50 -1.64
CA ARG A 155 -4.88 6.05 -1.53
C ARG A 155 -4.21 5.65 -0.21
N LEU A 156 -3.16 6.35 0.22
CA LEU A 156 -2.48 6.06 1.50
C LEU A 156 -3.43 6.28 2.68
N LEU A 157 -4.22 7.35 2.65
CA LEU A 157 -5.22 7.64 3.67
C LEU A 157 -6.31 6.57 3.71
N GLU A 158 -6.84 6.15 2.57
CA GLU A 158 -7.85 5.09 2.47
C GLU A 158 -7.32 3.76 3.01
N MET A 159 -6.10 3.36 2.61
CA MET A 159 -5.46 2.13 3.09
C MET A 159 -5.23 2.16 4.60
N ALA A 160 -4.66 3.26 5.12
CA ALA A 160 -4.37 3.40 6.53
C ALA A 160 -5.66 3.50 7.37
N ALA A 161 -6.70 4.19 6.90
CA ALA A 161 -7.99 4.28 7.57
C ALA A 161 -8.69 2.91 7.63
N ALA A 162 -8.69 2.15 6.54
CA ALA A 162 -9.25 0.81 6.50
C ALA A 162 -8.51 -0.17 7.43
N ASP A 163 -7.19 -0.02 7.58
CA ASP A 163 -6.42 -0.84 8.51
C ASP A 163 -6.62 -0.40 9.97
N TRP A 164 -6.75 0.92 10.19
CA TRP A 164 -7.00 1.47 11.53
C TRP A 164 -8.33 1.02 12.08
N VAL A 165 -9.42 1.09 11.29
CA VAL A 165 -10.75 0.70 11.74
C VAL A 165 -10.83 -0.77 12.15
N ARG A 166 -10.04 -1.65 11.53
CA ARG A 166 -9.96 -3.07 11.94
C ARG A 166 -9.35 -3.27 13.31
N ARG A 167 -8.49 -2.35 13.76
CA ARG A 167 -7.79 -2.42 15.06
C ARG A 167 -8.51 -1.64 16.15
N ASP A 168 -9.00 -0.46 15.82
CA ASP A 168 -9.65 0.46 16.74
C ASP A 168 -10.69 1.32 15.99
N PRO A 169 -11.92 0.80 15.83
CA PRO A 169 -12.95 1.46 15.04
C PRO A 169 -13.39 2.80 15.62
N ASP A 170 -13.41 2.92 16.95
CA ASP A 170 -13.91 4.14 17.61
C ASP A 170 -12.97 5.31 17.39
N THR A 171 -11.67 5.12 17.63
CA THR A 171 -10.68 6.19 17.44
C THR A 171 -10.48 6.55 15.96
N ALA A 172 -10.57 5.58 15.04
CA ALA A 172 -10.53 5.83 13.61
C ALA A 172 -11.72 6.69 13.15
N ALA A 173 -12.94 6.35 13.58
CA ALA A 173 -14.14 7.12 13.26
C ALA A 173 -14.11 8.54 13.85
N GLU A 174 -13.65 8.68 15.10
CA GLU A 174 -13.50 9.97 15.75
C GLU A 174 -12.49 10.87 14.99
N TRP A 175 -11.38 10.31 14.54
CA TRP A 175 -10.36 11.05 13.78
C TRP A 175 -10.92 11.54 12.44
N VAL A 176 -11.57 10.67 11.67
CA VAL A 176 -12.22 11.05 10.40
C VAL A 176 -13.30 12.09 10.62
N GLY A 177 -14.10 11.94 11.69
CA GLY A 177 -15.17 12.90 12.03
C GLY A 177 -14.68 14.32 12.34
N ARG A 178 -13.43 14.47 12.78
CA ARG A 178 -12.78 15.76 13.08
C ARG A 178 -12.14 16.44 11.85
N MET A 179 -12.10 15.77 10.70
CA MET A 179 -11.49 16.34 9.50
C MET A 179 -12.24 17.57 8.99
N ASN A 180 -11.50 18.61 8.68
CA ASN A 180 -12.06 19.87 8.19
C ASN A 180 -12.44 19.81 6.70
N ASP A 181 -11.71 19.02 5.89
CA ASP A 181 -12.02 18.81 4.47
C ASP A 181 -13.22 17.87 4.32
N PRO A 182 -14.38 18.36 3.84
CA PRO A 182 -15.59 17.55 3.75
C PRO A 182 -15.49 16.44 2.70
N VAL A 183 -14.74 16.68 1.61
CA VAL A 183 -14.58 15.69 0.53
C VAL A 183 -13.70 14.53 1.01
N LEU A 184 -12.57 14.87 1.60
CA LEU A 184 -11.66 13.86 2.14
C LEU A 184 -12.31 13.11 3.31
N ARG A 185 -13.05 13.80 4.17
CA ARG A 185 -13.80 13.17 5.27
C ARG A 185 -14.82 12.15 4.75
N GLU A 186 -15.57 12.47 3.69
CA GLU A 186 -16.54 11.55 3.08
C GLU A 186 -15.83 10.33 2.48
N GLN A 187 -14.75 10.53 1.75
CA GLN A 187 -13.94 9.45 1.18
C GLN A 187 -13.40 8.51 2.25
N LEU A 188 -12.83 9.05 3.33
CA LEU A 188 -12.28 8.24 4.41
C LEU A 188 -13.35 7.56 5.25
N ALA A 189 -14.52 8.19 5.44
CA ALA A 189 -15.65 7.52 6.07
C ALA A 189 -16.11 6.31 5.23
N GLY A 190 -16.06 6.40 3.90
CA GLY A 190 -16.27 5.26 3.00
C GLY A 190 -15.22 4.15 3.22
N ALA A 191 -13.96 4.52 3.29
CA ALA A 191 -12.86 3.57 3.54
C ALA A 191 -12.96 2.89 4.93
N LEU A 192 -13.38 3.64 5.97
CA LEU A 192 -13.66 3.07 7.28
C LEU A 192 -14.80 2.04 7.22
N ALA A 193 -15.90 2.37 6.53
CA ALA A 193 -17.02 1.44 6.41
C ALA A 193 -16.62 0.16 5.69
N VAL A 194 -15.83 0.26 4.62
CA VAL A 194 -15.28 -0.90 3.89
C VAL A 194 -14.36 -1.73 4.78
N GLY A 195 -13.43 -1.10 5.51
CA GLY A 195 -12.55 -1.79 6.44
C GLY A 195 -13.30 -2.45 7.60
N TYR A 196 -14.39 -1.84 8.06
CA TYR A 196 -15.26 -2.42 9.10
C TYR A 196 -16.07 -3.63 8.61
N ALA A 197 -16.30 -3.76 7.30
CA ALA A 197 -16.99 -4.90 6.72
C ALA A 197 -16.24 -6.25 6.92
N ASP A 198 -14.93 -6.22 7.18
CA ASP A 198 -14.18 -7.41 7.60
C ASP A 198 -14.63 -7.93 8.99
N ILE A 199 -15.12 -7.03 9.84
CA ILE A 199 -15.57 -7.32 11.23
C ILE A 199 -17.06 -7.64 11.25
N ASP A 200 -17.87 -6.72 10.71
CA ASP A 200 -19.34 -6.84 10.65
C ASP A 200 -19.87 -6.21 9.34
N PRO A 201 -19.99 -7.01 8.28
CA PRO A 201 -20.44 -6.50 6.99
C PRO A 201 -21.88 -5.97 7.01
N ALA A 202 -22.75 -6.51 7.87
CA ALA A 202 -24.13 -6.05 7.97
C ALA A 202 -24.19 -4.65 8.61
N GLN A 203 -23.40 -4.41 9.65
CA GLN A 203 -23.32 -3.10 10.29
C GLN A 203 -22.63 -2.08 9.38
N ALA A 204 -21.57 -2.47 8.66
CA ALA A 204 -20.92 -1.64 7.65
C ALA A 204 -21.92 -1.20 6.56
N ALA A 205 -22.68 -2.14 6.03
CA ALA A 205 -23.73 -1.90 5.05
C ALA A 205 -24.81 -0.93 5.56
N ALA A 206 -25.28 -1.11 6.78
CA ALA A 206 -26.26 -0.21 7.41
C ALA A 206 -25.70 1.20 7.60
N SER A 207 -24.44 1.32 8.03
CA SER A 207 -23.75 2.60 8.23
C SER A 207 -23.64 3.40 6.94
N VAL A 208 -23.22 2.77 5.86
CA VAL A 208 -23.08 3.41 4.54
C VAL A 208 -24.42 3.94 4.02
N MET A 209 -25.49 3.14 4.15
CA MET A 209 -26.82 3.53 3.70
C MET A 209 -27.42 4.69 4.49
N GLN A 210 -27.03 4.87 5.76
CA GLN A 210 -27.52 5.95 6.60
C GLN A 210 -26.70 7.24 6.48
N SER A 211 -25.41 7.11 6.17
CA SER A 211 -24.45 8.22 6.32
C SER A 211 -24.10 8.90 5.03
N PHE A 212 -24.24 8.23 3.87
CA PHE A 212 -23.77 8.78 2.60
C PHE A 212 -24.93 9.22 1.69
N PRO A 213 -24.81 10.41 1.09
CA PRO A 213 -25.72 10.81 0.01
C PRO A 213 -25.47 9.95 -1.25
N PRO A 214 -26.46 9.85 -2.17
CA PRO A 214 -26.23 9.25 -3.47
C PRO A 214 -25.04 9.90 -4.20
N GLY A 215 -24.06 9.10 -4.60
CA GLY A 215 -22.82 9.59 -5.22
C GLY A 215 -21.79 8.49 -5.42
N GLU A 216 -20.62 8.88 -5.90
CA GLU A 216 -19.53 7.96 -6.24
C GLU A 216 -18.99 7.22 -4.99
N VAL A 217 -18.85 7.92 -3.88
CA VAL A 217 -18.38 7.33 -2.62
C VAL A 217 -19.34 6.24 -2.14
N LEU A 218 -20.66 6.54 -2.13
CA LEU A 218 -21.67 5.53 -1.79
C LEU A 218 -21.60 4.32 -2.73
N ASN A 219 -21.58 4.55 -4.04
CA ASN A 219 -21.55 3.45 -5.02
C ASN A 219 -20.34 2.54 -4.85
N ARG A 220 -19.16 3.14 -4.66
CA ARG A 220 -17.92 2.41 -4.42
C ARG A 220 -17.97 1.65 -3.10
N SER A 221 -18.34 2.30 -2.01
CA SER A 221 -18.43 1.66 -0.69
C SER A 221 -19.41 0.48 -0.68
N VAL A 222 -20.57 0.63 -1.33
CA VAL A 222 -21.55 -0.45 -1.48
C VAL A 222 -20.95 -1.63 -2.25
N ALA A 223 -20.25 -1.37 -3.36
CA ALA A 223 -19.62 -2.43 -4.15
C ALA A 223 -18.52 -3.16 -3.41
N GLU A 224 -17.67 -2.45 -2.68
CA GLU A 224 -16.56 -3.02 -1.91
C GLU A 224 -17.06 -3.80 -0.68
N ILE A 225 -18.03 -3.27 0.07
CA ILE A 225 -18.68 -3.99 1.18
C ILE A 225 -19.36 -5.26 0.68
N ALA A 226 -20.05 -5.19 -0.46
CA ALA A 226 -20.68 -6.35 -1.08
C ALA A 226 -19.65 -7.44 -1.43
N TRP A 227 -18.50 -7.04 -1.93
CA TRP A 227 -17.39 -7.96 -2.22
C TRP A 227 -16.84 -8.62 -0.95
N VAL A 228 -16.51 -7.83 0.09
CA VAL A 228 -16.03 -8.34 1.39
C VAL A 228 -17.05 -9.31 2.01
N TRP A 229 -18.32 -8.93 1.99
CA TRP A 229 -19.40 -9.77 2.51
C TRP A 229 -19.58 -11.06 1.71
N ALA A 230 -19.49 -10.99 0.37
CA ALA A 230 -19.61 -12.16 -0.49
C ALA A 230 -18.50 -13.20 -0.28
N VAL A 231 -17.30 -12.78 0.11
CA VAL A 231 -16.21 -13.70 0.49
C VAL A 231 -16.61 -14.53 1.72
N GLN A 232 -17.36 -13.96 2.65
CA GLN A 232 -17.84 -14.63 3.85
C GLN A 232 -19.15 -15.40 3.57
N GLU A 233 -20.19 -14.68 3.13
CA GLU A 233 -21.56 -15.16 2.97
C GLU A 233 -22.19 -14.64 1.66
N PRO A 234 -21.89 -15.22 0.49
CA PRO A 234 -22.32 -14.67 -0.80
C PRO A 234 -23.84 -14.56 -0.97
N ALA A 235 -24.61 -15.51 -0.43
CA ALA A 235 -26.07 -15.47 -0.51
C ALA A 235 -26.67 -14.30 0.31
N THR A 236 -26.11 -14.02 1.49
CA THR A 236 -26.52 -12.90 2.35
C THR A 236 -26.15 -11.57 1.72
N ALA A 237 -24.91 -11.47 1.20
CA ALA A 237 -24.48 -10.28 0.45
C ALA A 237 -25.38 -9.99 -0.76
N MET A 238 -25.75 -11.01 -1.50
CA MET A 238 -26.65 -10.88 -2.64
C MET A 238 -28.05 -10.46 -2.23
N ALA A 239 -28.59 -11.00 -1.13
CA ALA A 239 -29.88 -10.58 -0.59
C ALA A 239 -29.89 -9.10 -0.18
N TRP A 240 -28.76 -8.55 0.28
CA TRP A 240 -28.60 -7.13 0.54
C TRP A 240 -28.53 -6.32 -0.76
N VAL A 241 -27.69 -6.73 -1.72
CA VAL A 241 -27.54 -6.06 -3.03
C VAL A 241 -28.88 -6.00 -3.80
N ALA A 242 -29.68 -7.04 -3.72
CA ALA A 242 -30.99 -7.10 -4.39
C ALA A 242 -32.03 -6.06 -3.88
N GLN A 243 -31.78 -5.45 -2.71
CA GLN A 243 -32.66 -4.40 -2.16
C GLN A 243 -32.40 -3.01 -2.76
N PHE A 244 -31.28 -2.83 -3.45
CA PHE A 244 -30.98 -1.55 -4.08
C PHE A 244 -31.82 -1.32 -5.34
N PRO A 245 -32.25 -0.06 -5.60
CA PRO A 245 -32.89 0.29 -6.83
C PRO A 245 -31.93 0.12 -8.03
N ASP A 246 -32.49 0.05 -9.23
CA ASP A 246 -31.72 0.07 -10.46
C ASP A 246 -30.76 1.27 -10.46
N GLY A 247 -29.48 1.01 -10.69
CA GLY A 247 -28.47 2.06 -10.67
C GLY A 247 -27.05 1.52 -10.48
N GLN A 248 -26.10 2.45 -10.51
CA GLN A 248 -24.66 2.14 -10.51
C GLN A 248 -24.23 1.36 -9.24
N ALA A 249 -24.74 1.74 -8.07
CA ALA A 249 -24.41 1.03 -6.83
C ALA A 249 -24.76 -0.45 -6.89
N ARG A 250 -26.01 -0.76 -7.32
CA ARG A 250 -26.46 -2.15 -7.47
C ARG A 250 -25.66 -2.89 -8.54
N GLN A 251 -25.45 -2.27 -9.70
CA GLN A 251 -24.72 -2.89 -10.80
C GLN A 251 -23.29 -3.29 -10.41
N MET A 252 -22.55 -2.37 -9.78
CA MET A 252 -21.18 -2.65 -9.32
C MET A 252 -21.14 -3.73 -8.25
N ALA A 253 -22.04 -3.65 -7.26
CA ALA A 253 -22.10 -4.63 -6.17
C ALA A 253 -22.53 -6.01 -6.65
N LEU A 254 -23.50 -6.08 -7.59
CA LEU A 254 -23.97 -7.32 -8.20
C LEU A 254 -22.82 -8.04 -8.91
N GLY A 255 -22.06 -7.32 -9.77
CA GLY A 255 -20.90 -7.87 -10.45
C GLY A 255 -19.86 -8.42 -9.50
N ASN A 256 -19.56 -7.69 -8.41
CA ASN A 256 -18.62 -8.12 -7.39
C ASN A 256 -19.08 -9.41 -6.69
N VAL A 257 -20.34 -9.48 -6.25
CA VAL A 257 -20.87 -10.66 -5.58
C VAL A 257 -20.94 -11.84 -6.54
N MET A 258 -21.40 -11.65 -7.79
CA MET A 258 -21.47 -12.73 -8.79
C MET A 258 -20.08 -13.25 -9.14
N ASN A 259 -19.08 -12.40 -9.21
CA ASN A 259 -17.69 -12.83 -9.41
C ASN A 259 -17.22 -13.77 -8.30
N VAL A 260 -17.40 -13.36 -7.02
CA VAL A 260 -16.99 -14.17 -5.86
C VAL A 260 -17.80 -15.46 -5.78
N TRP A 261 -19.13 -15.35 -5.89
CA TRP A 261 -20.04 -16.49 -5.73
C TRP A 261 -19.91 -17.50 -6.86
N GLY A 262 -19.85 -17.02 -8.10
CA GLY A 262 -19.71 -17.87 -9.28
C GLY A 262 -18.42 -18.71 -9.29
N ASN A 263 -17.30 -18.09 -8.86
CA ASN A 263 -16.03 -18.80 -8.74
C ASN A 263 -15.99 -19.79 -7.56
N ARG A 264 -16.79 -19.56 -6.51
CA ARG A 264 -16.83 -20.41 -5.31
C ARG A 264 -17.86 -21.54 -5.42
N ASP A 265 -19.07 -21.22 -5.89
CA ASP A 265 -20.20 -22.16 -6.05
C ASP A 265 -21.14 -21.67 -7.17
N GLN A 266 -20.76 -22.00 -8.40
CA GLN A 266 -21.52 -21.66 -9.60
C GLN A 266 -22.95 -22.20 -9.55
N ALA A 267 -23.14 -23.42 -9.04
CA ALA A 267 -24.46 -24.05 -9.02
C ALA A 267 -25.42 -23.30 -8.11
N ALA A 268 -24.95 -22.90 -6.92
CA ALA A 268 -25.75 -22.10 -6.00
C ALA A 268 -26.06 -20.68 -6.56
N ALA A 269 -25.09 -20.05 -7.22
CA ALA A 269 -25.30 -18.74 -7.88
C ALA A 269 -26.34 -18.86 -9.00
N MET A 270 -26.28 -19.89 -9.84
CA MET A 270 -27.27 -20.16 -10.89
C MET A 270 -28.67 -20.42 -10.30
N ALA A 271 -28.77 -21.29 -9.27
CA ALA A 271 -30.04 -21.58 -8.64
C ALA A 271 -30.71 -20.34 -8.04
N TRP A 272 -29.91 -19.40 -7.49
CA TRP A 272 -30.42 -18.12 -7.00
C TRP A 272 -30.96 -17.27 -8.16
N ILE A 273 -30.25 -17.17 -9.29
CA ILE A 273 -30.69 -16.42 -10.47
C ILE A 273 -31.99 -17.00 -11.05
N GLU A 274 -32.10 -18.32 -11.12
CA GLU A 274 -33.31 -19.02 -11.60
C GLU A 274 -34.53 -18.78 -10.69
N GLY A 275 -34.30 -18.57 -9.39
CA GLY A 275 -35.33 -18.24 -8.41
C GLY A 275 -35.82 -16.81 -8.45
N LEU A 276 -35.14 -15.89 -9.18
CA LEU A 276 -35.56 -14.50 -9.29
C LEU A 276 -36.77 -14.32 -10.21
N PRO A 277 -37.64 -13.34 -9.92
CA PRO A 277 -38.66 -12.90 -10.89
C PRO A 277 -37.99 -12.41 -12.18
N ALA A 278 -38.64 -12.63 -13.32
CA ALA A 278 -38.18 -12.08 -14.59
C ALA A 278 -38.09 -10.54 -14.51
N GLY A 279 -36.90 -9.99 -14.78
CA GLY A 279 -36.63 -8.57 -14.65
C GLY A 279 -35.18 -8.19 -14.87
N SER A 280 -34.85 -6.91 -14.63
CA SER A 280 -33.51 -6.37 -14.81
C SER A 280 -32.49 -7.10 -13.95
N LEU A 281 -32.81 -7.31 -12.66
CA LEU A 281 -31.91 -7.99 -11.71
C LEU A 281 -31.51 -9.41 -12.16
N GLN A 282 -32.47 -10.20 -12.64
CA GLN A 282 -32.20 -11.55 -13.14
C GLN A 282 -31.27 -11.51 -14.37
N THR A 283 -31.57 -10.58 -15.31
CA THR A 283 -30.76 -10.44 -16.53
C THR A 283 -29.34 -9.97 -16.25
N GLU A 284 -29.18 -8.97 -15.38
CA GLU A 284 -27.89 -8.43 -14.96
C GLU A 284 -27.07 -9.51 -14.23
N ALA A 285 -27.67 -10.20 -13.25
CA ALA A 285 -26.99 -11.26 -12.50
C ALA A 285 -26.53 -12.41 -13.40
N ALA A 286 -27.34 -12.80 -14.38
CA ALA A 286 -26.95 -13.84 -15.35
C ALA A 286 -25.79 -13.39 -16.24
N ALA A 287 -25.78 -12.14 -16.69
CA ALA A 287 -24.69 -11.58 -17.49
C ALA A 287 -23.38 -11.49 -16.69
N ASP A 288 -23.45 -11.02 -15.43
CA ASP A 288 -22.28 -10.92 -14.54
C ASP A 288 -21.70 -12.30 -14.20
N LEU A 289 -22.55 -13.30 -13.95
CA LEU A 289 -22.09 -14.66 -13.71
C LEU A 289 -21.36 -15.23 -14.93
N LEU A 290 -21.87 -14.99 -16.15
CA LEU A 290 -21.22 -15.45 -17.39
C LEU A 290 -19.84 -14.80 -17.58
N THR A 291 -19.66 -13.53 -17.19
CA THR A 291 -18.36 -12.85 -17.29
C THR A 291 -17.38 -13.30 -16.21
N ALA A 292 -17.87 -13.76 -15.07
CA ALA A 292 -17.06 -14.24 -13.96
C ALA A 292 -16.45 -15.64 -14.22
N LEU A 293 -17.09 -16.43 -15.05
CA LEU A 293 -16.63 -17.78 -15.34
C LEU A 293 -15.47 -17.76 -16.35
N PRO A 294 -14.41 -18.58 -16.13
CA PRO A 294 -13.38 -18.74 -17.14
C PRO A 294 -14.01 -19.22 -18.44
N ALA A 295 -13.62 -18.60 -19.57
CA ALA A 295 -14.04 -19.07 -20.88
C ALA A 295 -13.75 -20.59 -20.94
N SER A 296 -14.81 -21.39 -21.02
CA SER A 296 -14.66 -22.83 -21.22
C SER A 296 -13.78 -22.99 -22.46
N GLU A 297 -12.60 -23.59 -22.30
CA GLU A 297 -11.81 -24.01 -23.46
C GLU A 297 -12.76 -24.80 -24.34
N SER A 298 -13.11 -24.21 -25.47
CA SER A 298 -13.83 -24.88 -26.53
C SER A 298 -12.92 -26.02 -26.96
N SER A 299 -13.08 -27.19 -26.31
CA SER A 299 -12.59 -28.43 -26.84
C SER A 299 -13.36 -28.68 -28.13
N ALA A 300 -12.80 -28.17 -29.21
CA ALA A 300 -13.17 -28.61 -30.55
C ALA A 300 -12.75 -30.07 -30.73
N PRO A 301 -13.58 -30.91 -31.32
CA PRO A 301 -13.35 -32.32 -31.54
C PRO A 301 -12.20 -32.61 -32.52
#